data_3dfed7806d4c0a6d7b7b5524add1ecca
#
_entry.id   3dfed7806d4c0a6d7b7b5524add1ecca
#
_cell.length_a   1.000
_cell.length_b   1.000
_cell.length_c   1.000
_cell.angle_alpha   90.00
_cell.angle_beta   90.00
_cell.angle_gamma   90.00
#
_symmetry.space_group_name_H-M   'P 1'
#
loop_
_entity.id
_entity.type
_entity.pdbx_description
1 polymer ?
#
loop_
_entity_poly.entity_id
_entity_poly.type
_entity_poly.pdbx_seq_one_letter_code
_entity_poly.pdbx_strand_id
1 'polypeptide(L)'
;YASGEEAPYALENNAISLRHDLFDADAVILRAAAESVTLKSELDAHAVEVSYPDMRYIAFWHTPETEAPFVCIEPWLSLPSRQDVVEDLEKQPDIRVLAPGEAYENCLRFRFF
;
A
#
# COMPACT_ATOMS: atom_id res chain seq x y z
N TYR A 1 -8.49 0.13 -10.32
CA TYR A 1 -9.75 -0.14 -9.60
C TYR A 1 -9.58 -1.32 -8.66
N ALA A 2 -10.24 -1.29 -7.49
CA ALA A 2 -10.28 -2.43 -6.58
C ALA A 2 -11.39 -3.41 -7.02
N SER A 3 -11.16 -4.73 -6.82
CA SER A 3 -12.20 -5.74 -7.07
C SER A 3 -13.36 -5.67 -6.05
N GLY A 4 -13.08 -5.18 -4.86
CA GLY A 4 -14.00 -5.20 -3.72
C GLY A 4 -14.01 -6.53 -2.96
N GLU A 5 -13.20 -7.49 -3.36
CA GLU A 5 -13.04 -8.77 -2.65
C GLU A 5 -11.84 -8.69 -1.69
N GLU A 6 -12.02 -9.22 -0.50
CA GLU A 6 -10.95 -9.33 0.50
C GLU A 6 -10.70 -10.80 0.81
N ALA A 7 -9.43 -11.16 0.89
CA ALA A 7 -8.99 -12.51 1.27
C ALA A 7 -7.84 -12.44 2.28
N PRO A 8 -7.67 -13.45 3.16
CA PRO A 8 -6.49 -13.53 3.99
C PRO A 8 -5.23 -13.60 3.14
N TYR A 9 -4.24 -12.78 3.46
CA TYR A 9 -2.92 -12.84 2.83
C TYR A 9 -1.92 -13.47 3.80
N ALA A 10 -1.35 -14.61 3.43
CA ALA A 10 -0.38 -15.31 4.26
C ALA A 10 1.00 -14.67 4.14
N LEU A 11 1.55 -14.21 5.26
CA LEU A 11 2.92 -13.72 5.33
C LEU A 11 3.85 -14.85 5.79
N GLU A 12 5.00 -14.98 5.15
CA GLU A 12 6.07 -15.87 5.59
C GLU A 12 7.03 -15.11 6.51
N ASN A 13 7.12 -15.51 7.78
CA ASN A 13 7.94 -14.82 8.78
C ASN A 13 7.66 -13.29 8.86
N ASN A 14 6.41 -12.92 8.73
CA ASN A 14 5.98 -11.51 8.68
C ASN A 14 6.60 -10.70 7.51
N ALA A 15 6.88 -11.36 6.41
CA ALA A 15 7.47 -10.78 5.22
C ALA A 15 6.75 -11.20 3.94
N ILE A 16 6.89 -10.39 2.91
CA ILE A 16 6.49 -10.66 1.54
C ILE A 16 7.75 -10.86 0.72
N SER A 17 7.90 -12.02 0.09
CA SER A 17 8.96 -12.26 -0.86
C SER A 17 8.65 -11.54 -2.17
N LEU A 18 9.43 -10.53 -2.50
CA LEU A 18 9.24 -9.77 -3.73
C LEU A 18 9.78 -10.56 -4.93
N ARG A 19 8.87 -10.92 -5.83
CA ARG A 19 9.16 -11.51 -7.13
C ARG A 19 8.41 -10.72 -8.18
N HIS A 20 8.90 -10.71 -9.41
CA HIS A 20 8.24 -9.95 -10.48
C HIS A 20 6.82 -10.43 -10.76
N ASP A 21 6.57 -11.75 -10.75
CA ASP A 21 5.25 -12.34 -10.95
C ASP A 21 4.22 -12.03 -9.85
N LEU A 22 4.67 -11.49 -8.72
CA LEU A 22 3.77 -11.08 -7.63
C LEU A 22 2.75 -10.02 -8.06
N PHE A 23 3.11 -9.20 -9.04
CA PHE A 23 2.33 -8.05 -9.49
C PHE A 23 1.65 -8.28 -10.86
N ASP A 24 1.66 -9.50 -11.40
CA ASP A 24 1.03 -9.80 -12.69
C ASP A 24 -0.49 -9.58 -12.68
N ALA A 25 -1.12 -9.74 -11.51
CA ALA A 25 -2.53 -9.43 -11.30
C ALA A 25 -2.80 -8.00 -10.82
N ASP A 26 -1.81 -7.09 -10.91
CA ASP A 26 -1.82 -5.71 -10.41
C ASP A 26 -1.29 -5.58 -8.96
N ALA A 27 -1.54 -4.47 -8.29
CA ALA A 27 -1.04 -4.15 -6.96
C ALA A 27 -1.48 -5.16 -5.88
N VAL A 28 -0.57 -5.50 -4.99
CA VAL A 28 -0.90 -6.19 -3.74
C VAL A 28 -1.29 -5.16 -2.70
N ILE A 29 -2.56 -5.11 -2.34
CA ILE A 29 -3.11 -4.15 -1.39
C ILE A 29 -3.47 -4.88 -0.10
N LEU A 30 -2.92 -4.45 1.02
CA LEU A 30 -3.17 -5.03 2.34
C LEU A 30 -3.77 -4.00 3.29
N ARG A 31 -4.61 -4.46 4.23
CA ARG A 31 -4.93 -3.64 5.40
C ARG A 31 -3.66 -3.48 6.23
N ALA A 32 -3.33 -2.26 6.61
CA ALA A 32 -2.14 -1.97 7.39
C ALA A 32 -2.29 -2.55 8.81
N ALA A 33 -1.64 -3.68 9.05
CA ALA A 33 -1.55 -4.31 10.38
C ALA A 33 -0.33 -3.80 11.17
N ALA A 34 0.57 -3.05 10.52
CA ALA A 34 1.76 -2.43 11.09
C ALA A 34 1.82 -0.95 10.65
N GLU A 35 2.58 -0.17 11.37
CA GLU A 35 2.78 1.26 11.09
C GLU A 35 4.01 1.54 10.24
N SER A 36 4.74 0.50 9.86
CA SER A 36 5.91 0.60 8.97
C SER A 36 6.17 -0.71 8.23
N VAL A 37 6.87 -0.58 7.11
CA VAL A 37 7.46 -1.70 6.37
C VAL A 37 8.92 -1.40 6.05
N THR A 38 9.73 -2.46 5.94
CA THR A 38 11.13 -2.34 5.54
C THR A 38 11.35 -3.13 4.25
N LEU A 39 11.76 -2.42 3.21
CA LEU A 39 12.32 -3.03 1.99
C LEU A 39 13.79 -3.34 2.23
N LYS A 40 14.19 -4.58 2.02
CA LYS A 40 15.57 -5.04 2.14
C LYS A 40 15.89 -6.12 1.11
N SER A 41 17.16 -6.29 0.82
CA SER A 41 17.70 -7.37 -0.01
C SER A 41 18.64 -8.23 0.82
N GLU A 42 18.74 -9.50 0.46
CA GLU A 42 19.80 -10.38 0.97
C GLU A 42 21.12 -10.21 0.22
N LEU A 43 21.11 -9.51 -0.92
CA LEU A 43 22.25 -9.31 -1.79
C LEU A 43 23.17 -8.17 -1.34
N ASP A 44 22.64 -7.22 -0.56
CA ASP A 44 23.41 -6.11 -0.01
C ASP A 44 22.85 -5.64 1.33
N ALA A 45 23.54 -4.73 1.99
CA ALA A 45 23.17 -4.24 3.32
C ALA A 45 22.21 -3.04 3.29
N HIS A 46 21.85 -2.53 2.10
CA HIS A 46 20.97 -1.38 2.02
C HIS A 46 19.51 -1.77 2.31
N ALA A 47 18.84 -0.92 3.06
CA ALA A 47 17.43 -1.09 3.35
C ALA A 47 16.73 0.27 3.44
N VAL A 48 15.43 0.27 3.20
CA VAL A 48 14.57 1.45 3.36
C VAL A 48 13.39 1.08 4.23
N GLU A 49 13.23 1.78 5.35
CA GLU A 49 12.02 1.71 6.17
C GLU A 49 11.10 2.87 5.81
N VAL A 50 9.83 2.58 5.61
CA VAL A 50 8.76 3.56 5.40
C VAL A 50 7.77 3.42 6.55
N SER A 51 7.61 4.48 7.34
CA SER A 51 6.62 4.55 8.43
C SER A 51 5.42 5.39 7.99
N TYR A 52 4.22 4.90 8.30
CA TYR A 52 2.93 5.45 7.86
C TYR A 52 1.83 5.29 8.94
N PRO A 53 1.98 5.88 10.13
CA PRO A 53 1.16 5.54 11.31
C PRO A 53 -0.34 5.78 11.13
N ASP A 54 -0.74 6.70 10.25
CA ASP A 54 -2.14 7.08 10.07
C ASP A 54 -2.80 6.43 8.83
N MET A 55 -2.09 5.54 8.13
CA MET A 55 -2.59 4.89 6.93
C MET A 55 -3.32 3.58 7.27
N ARG A 56 -4.42 3.34 6.57
CA ARG A 56 -5.24 2.14 6.77
C ARG A 56 -4.84 1.00 5.87
N TYR A 57 -4.19 1.32 4.76
CA TYR A 57 -3.76 0.36 3.75
C TYR A 57 -2.32 0.60 3.36
N ILE A 58 -1.68 -0.46 2.92
CA ILE A 58 -0.38 -0.43 2.28
C ILE A 58 -0.48 -1.21 0.97
N ALA A 59 -0.08 -0.59 -0.13
CA ALA A 59 0.00 -1.24 -1.41
C ALA A 59 1.46 -1.38 -1.87
N PHE A 60 1.72 -2.47 -2.59
CA PHE A 60 2.99 -2.73 -3.26
C PHE A 60 2.71 -2.97 -4.73
N TRP A 61 3.52 -2.39 -5.58
CA TRP A 61 3.32 -2.48 -7.01
C TRP A 61 4.60 -2.27 -7.81
N HIS A 62 4.71 -2.93 -8.92
CA HIS A 62 5.50 -2.53 -10.08
C HIS A 62 4.73 -2.86 -11.36
N THR A 63 5.24 -2.44 -12.52
CA THR A 63 4.59 -2.69 -13.82
C THR A 63 4.35 -4.19 -14.03
N PRO A 64 3.09 -4.64 -14.17
CA PRO A 64 2.75 -6.05 -14.39
C PRO A 64 3.46 -6.65 -15.61
N GLU A 65 3.72 -7.95 -15.57
CA GLU A 65 4.31 -8.72 -16.66
C GLU A 65 5.68 -8.18 -17.16
N THR A 66 6.44 -7.53 -16.25
CA THR A 66 7.77 -6.98 -16.56
C THR A 66 8.79 -7.34 -15.49
N GLU A 67 10.07 -7.18 -15.81
CA GLU A 67 11.17 -7.23 -14.84
C GLU A 67 11.54 -5.81 -14.39
N ALA A 68 10.56 -5.04 -13.91
CA ALA A 68 10.79 -3.67 -13.46
C ALA A 68 11.82 -3.63 -12.31
N PRO A 69 12.84 -2.77 -12.39
CA PRO A 69 13.90 -2.70 -11.38
C PRO A 69 13.52 -1.83 -10.17
N PHE A 70 12.25 -1.78 -9.83
CA PHE A 70 11.72 -1.00 -8.73
C PHE A 70 10.50 -1.67 -8.12
N VAL A 71 10.14 -1.27 -6.90
CA VAL A 71 8.84 -1.51 -6.28
C VAL A 71 8.34 -0.22 -5.67
N CYS A 72 7.07 0.09 -5.90
CA CYS A 72 6.36 1.16 -5.21
C CYS A 72 5.90 0.67 -3.84
N ILE A 73 6.07 1.49 -2.82
CA ILE A 73 5.52 1.31 -1.47
C ILE A 73 4.53 2.44 -1.26
N GLU A 74 3.26 2.11 -1.23
CA GLU A 74 2.17 3.07 -1.32
C GLU A 74 1.26 2.99 -0.10
N PRO A 75 1.53 3.76 0.97
CA PRO A 75 0.60 3.89 2.07
C PRO A 75 -0.65 4.68 1.64
N TRP A 76 -1.85 4.11 1.89
CA TRP A 76 -3.12 4.71 1.50
C TRP A 76 -4.04 4.92 2.69
N LEU A 77 -4.76 6.02 2.70
CA LEU A 77 -5.79 6.31 3.68
C LEU A 77 -7.10 5.58 3.36
N SER A 78 -7.46 5.55 2.07
CA SER A 78 -8.65 4.88 1.53
C SER A 78 -8.30 4.09 0.29
N LEU A 79 -9.19 3.18 -0.10
CA LEU A 79 -9.04 2.39 -1.33
C LEU A 79 -9.48 3.21 -2.56
N PRO A 80 -8.97 2.88 -3.76
CA PRO A 80 -9.52 3.39 -5.01
C PRO A 80 -10.94 2.87 -5.23
N SER A 81 -11.67 3.54 -6.10
CA SER A 81 -13.03 3.10 -6.50
C SER A 81 -13.02 1.67 -7.03
N ARG A 82 -14.11 0.96 -6.75
CA ARG A 82 -14.29 -0.41 -7.26
C ARG A 82 -14.54 -0.43 -8.76
N GLN A 83 -14.13 -1.50 -9.39
CA GLN A 83 -14.39 -1.72 -10.80
C GLN A 83 -15.90 -1.82 -11.04
N ASP A 84 -16.35 -1.23 -12.16
CA ASP A 84 -17.74 -1.30 -12.64
C ASP A 84 -18.80 -0.73 -11.67
N VAL A 85 -18.38 0.04 -10.68
CA VAL A 85 -19.27 0.70 -9.73
C VAL A 85 -19.08 2.23 -9.82
N VAL A 86 -20.17 2.95 -10.03
CA VAL A 86 -20.17 4.41 -9.86
C VAL A 86 -20.33 4.70 -8.38
N GLU A 87 -19.25 5.08 -7.73
CA GLU A 87 -19.22 5.39 -6.31
C GLU A 87 -19.45 6.87 -6.05
N ASP A 88 -20.26 7.14 -5.03
CA ASP A 88 -20.42 8.46 -4.47
C ASP A 88 -19.26 8.74 -3.50
N LEU A 89 -18.43 9.72 -3.83
CA LEU A 89 -17.24 10.06 -3.04
C LEU A 89 -17.59 10.37 -1.58
N GLU A 90 -18.72 11.01 -1.34
CA GLU A 90 -19.15 11.36 0.03
C GLU A 90 -19.54 10.14 0.87
N LYS A 91 -19.82 9.00 0.22
CA LYS A 91 -20.20 7.74 0.86
C LYS A 91 -19.10 6.68 0.83
N GLN A 92 -17.99 6.98 0.19
CA GLN A 92 -16.88 6.03 0.09
C GLN A 92 -16.33 5.74 1.49
N PRO A 93 -16.15 4.45 1.86
CA PRO A 93 -15.60 4.07 3.16
C PRO A 93 -14.16 4.60 3.31
N ASP A 94 -13.81 4.88 4.55
CA ASP A 94 -12.46 5.31 4.94
C ASP A 94 -11.99 6.68 4.39
N ILE A 95 -12.84 7.39 3.65
CA ILE A 95 -12.51 8.74 3.21
C ILE A 95 -12.49 9.72 4.39
N ARG A 96 -11.52 10.62 4.39
CA ARG A 96 -11.47 11.66 5.40
C ARG A 96 -12.31 12.85 4.97
N VAL A 97 -13.26 13.24 5.80
CA VAL A 97 -14.08 14.43 5.60
C VAL A 97 -13.55 15.55 6.51
N LEU A 98 -13.33 16.72 5.94
CA LEU A 98 -12.91 17.92 6.67
C LEU A 98 -14.03 18.95 6.58
N ALA A 99 -14.39 19.54 7.72
CA ALA A 99 -15.28 20.69 7.74
C ALA A 99 -14.56 21.96 7.24
N PRO A 100 -15.29 22.99 6.80
CA PRO A 100 -14.67 24.25 6.38
C PRO A 100 -13.76 24.83 7.47
N GLY A 101 -12.51 25.09 7.12
CA GLY A 101 -11.49 25.62 8.03
C GLY A 101 -10.72 24.55 8.84
N GLU A 102 -11.10 23.28 8.76
CA GLU A 102 -10.30 22.20 9.35
C GLU A 102 -9.07 21.86 8.49
N ALA A 103 -8.04 21.36 9.14
CA ALA A 103 -6.84 20.84 8.49
C ALA A 103 -6.56 19.42 8.98
N TYR A 104 -6.01 18.61 8.12
CA TYR A 104 -5.48 17.29 8.43
C TYR A 104 -4.01 17.21 8.03
N GLU A 105 -3.18 16.76 8.94
CA GLU A 105 -1.77 16.54 8.70
C GLU A 105 -1.49 15.05 8.63
N ASN A 106 -0.70 14.66 7.64
CA ASN A 106 -0.21 13.30 7.46
C ASN A 106 1.32 13.31 7.40
N CYS A 107 1.95 12.31 7.97
CA CYS A 107 3.40 12.22 8.04
C CYS A 107 3.88 10.83 7.58
N LEU A 108 4.64 10.80 6.51
CA LEU A 108 5.43 9.65 6.11
C LEU A 108 6.89 9.89 6.50
N ARG A 109 7.54 8.86 7.04
CA ARG A 109 8.96 8.91 7.39
C ARG A 109 9.72 7.85 6.62
N PHE A 110 10.88 8.24 6.11
CA PHE A 110 11.80 7.34 5.41
C PHE A 110 13.10 7.26 6.20
N ARG A 111 13.56 6.05 6.40
CA ARG A 111 14.85 5.78 7.03
C ARG A 111 15.66 4.88 6.11
N PHE A 112 16.87 5.30 5.79
CA PHE A 112 17.80 4.59 4.92
C PHE A 112 18.91 3.98 5.77
N PHE A 113 19.27 2.76 5.47
CA PHE A 113 20.33 2.00 6.14
C PHE A 113 21.45 1.68 5.18
#